data_0a101d94618493240afa2338339dc141
#
_entry.id   0a101d94618493240afa2338339dc141
#
_cell.length_a   1.000
_cell.length_b   1.000
_cell.length_c   1.000
_cell.angle_alpha   90.00
_cell.angle_beta   90.00
_cell.angle_gamma   90.00
#
_symmetry.space_group_name_H-M   'P 1'
#
loop_
_entity.id
_entity.type
_entity.pdbx_description
1 polymer ?
#
loop_
_entity_poly.entity_id
_entity_poly.type
_entity_poly.pdbx_seq_one_letter_code
_entity_poly.pdbx_strand_id
1 'polypeptide(L)'
;MSSWLPLLAATALATLSLLTVFRSPPWSPWKLALLAGEFGHWLALPSALLAAVALRMIPGHAGAAAAALAIVATTLFLKPAWQAARLARPLRARLGAGFGEWSGDGHPPFKWSELYVPGNPPPVPPLTMEFAPGLALDFYAPESRRGARVPCVIVIHGGGWDAGDRGQLPGLNHWLASRGYAVAAISYRLAPAHRWPAQRDDALAAIAFLKARANELGIDPARLVLLGRSAGGQIAQTVAYTAHDPAIRGVVALYAPSDLIFGYVNTHEDDMLRSPTLMRQLLGGPPDRERAAYESASPIFHVTPTAPPTLLLHGVNDSIAWHRHSERLAGRLADEGVPHLNLLLPWATHAFDFNLRGPAGQLTRYALDWYLARVTAGGP
;
A
#
# COMPACT_ATOMS: atom_id res chain seq x y z
N MET A 1 -37.31 -13.52 -23.08
CA MET A 1 -36.17 -12.65 -22.72
C MET A 1 -35.08 -12.87 -23.77
N SER A 2 -34.52 -11.79 -24.34
CA SER A 2 -33.54 -11.94 -25.41
C SER A 2 -32.34 -12.75 -24.96
N SER A 3 -31.96 -13.78 -25.69
CA SER A 3 -30.82 -14.67 -25.38
C SER A 3 -29.46 -13.96 -25.34
N TRP A 4 -29.41 -12.68 -25.75
CA TRP A 4 -28.20 -11.86 -25.79
C TRP A 4 -27.82 -11.22 -24.46
N LEU A 5 -28.75 -10.94 -23.54
CA LEU A 5 -28.47 -10.31 -22.26
C LEU A 5 -27.49 -11.12 -21.38
N PRO A 6 -27.69 -12.46 -21.21
CA PRO A 6 -26.73 -13.29 -20.47
C PRO A 6 -25.34 -13.33 -21.12
N LEU A 7 -25.28 -13.36 -22.45
CA LEU A 7 -24.00 -13.34 -23.18
C LEU A 7 -23.27 -12.01 -22.98
N LEU A 8 -23.98 -10.89 -23.08
CA LEU A 8 -23.39 -9.56 -22.82
C LEU A 8 -22.87 -9.44 -21.37
N ALA A 9 -23.67 -9.90 -20.41
CA ALA A 9 -23.26 -9.91 -18.99
C ALA A 9 -22.01 -10.79 -18.77
N ALA A 10 -21.98 -11.98 -19.33
CA ALA A 10 -20.84 -12.89 -19.25
C ALA A 10 -19.57 -12.29 -19.90
N THR A 11 -19.74 -11.63 -21.05
CA THR A 11 -18.64 -10.93 -21.75
C THR A 11 -18.09 -9.80 -20.89
N ALA A 12 -18.95 -8.97 -20.29
CA ALA A 12 -18.54 -7.86 -19.42
C ALA A 12 -17.76 -8.37 -18.18
N LEU A 13 -18.27 -9.41 -17.51
CA LEU A 13 -17.60 -10.04 -16.37
C LEU A 13 -16.26 -10.67 -16.78
N ALA A 14 -16.20 -11.38 -17.90
CA ALA A 14 -14.97 -11.97 -18.41
C ALA A 14 -13.94 -10.89 -18.74
N THR A 15 -14.34 -9.81 -19.40
CA THR A 15 -13.45 -8.67 -19.70
C THR A 15 -12.91 -8.02 -18.43
N LEU A 16 -13.77 -7.75 -17.45
CA LEU A 16 -13.35 -7.18 -16.16
C LEU A 16 -12.38 -8.13 -15.42
N SER A 17 -12.63 -9.44 -15.48
CA SER A 17 -11.78 -10.43 -14.79
C SER A 17 -10.36 -10.52 -15.35
N LEU A 18 -10.13 -10.10 -16.61
CA LEU A 18 -8.79 -10.02 -17.20
C LEU A 18 -7.86 -9.06 -16.45
N LEU A 19 -8.42 -8.05 -15.75
CA LEU A 19 -7.64 -7.13 -14.92
C LEU A 19 -6.98 -7.80 -13.69
N THR A 20 -7.35 -9.04 -13.37
CA THR A 20 -6.63 -9.85 -12.37
C THR A 20 -5.38 -10.53 -12.93
N VAL A 21 -5.22 -10.53 -14.25
CA VAL A 21 -4.11 -11.17 -14.98
C VAL A 21 -3.18 -10.15 -15.60
N PHE A 22 -3.78 -9.18 -16.27
CA PHE A 22 -3.06 -8.18 -17.05
C PHE A 22 -3.03 -6.85 -16.29
N ARG A 23 -1.90 -6.18 -16.40
CA ARG A 23 -1.77 -4.80 -15.94
C ARG A 23 -2.77 -3.92 -16.69
N SER A 24 -3.51 -3.10 -15.96
CA SER A 24 -4.41 -2.11 -16.53
C SER A 24 -3.62 -1.13 -17.41
N PRO A 25 -4.10 -0.78 -18.60
CA PRO A 25 -3.46 0.27 -19.40
C PRO A 25 -3.32 1.58 -18.63
N PRO A 26 -2.26 2.37 -18.85
CA PRO A 26 -2.00 3.60 -18.10
C PRO A 26 -3.14 4.64 -18.15
N TRP A 27 -3.90 4.67 -19.23
CA TRP A 27 -5.04 5.58 -19.43
C TRP A 27 -6.38 5.05 -18.90
N SER A 28 -6.42 3.81 -18.37
CA SER A 28 -7.67 3.19 -17.92
C SER A 28 -7.96 3.44 -16.44
N PRO A 29 -9.23 3.35 -16.03
CA PRO A 29 -9.59 3.48 -14.62
C PRO A 29 -9.05 2.30 -13.81
N TRP A 30 -7.84 2.43 -13.29
CA TRP A 30 -7.15 1.45 -12.42
C TRP A 30 -8.01 0.97 -11.24
N LYS A 31 -9.01 1.78 -10.83
CA LYS A 31 -9.99 1.40 -9.79
C LYS A 31 -10.77 0.13 -10.17
N LEU A 32 -10.97 -0.14 -11.46
CA LEU A 32 -11.59 -1.40 -11.90
C LEU A 32 -10.65 -2.60 -11.67
N ALA A 33 -9.34 -2.41 -11.84
CA ALA A 33 -8.36 -3.45 -11.50
C ALA A 33 -8.30 -3.68 -9.98
N LEU A 34 -8.41 -2.63 -9.16
CA LEU A 34 -8.54 -2.75 -7.71
C LEU A 34 -9.80 -3.53 -7.32
N LEU A 35 -10.95 -3.21 -7.93
CA LEU A 35 -12.20 -3.94 -7.72
C LEU A 35 -12.05 -5.43 -8.09
N ALA A 36 -11.52 -5.74 -9.26
CA ALA A 36 -11.31 -7.11 -9.71
C ALA A 36 -10.33 -7.89 -8.84
N GLY A 37 -9.25 -7.24 -8.38
CA GLY A 37 -8.21 -7.85 -7.55
C GLY A 37 -8.61 -8.07 -6.10
N GLU A 38 -9.18 -7.05 -5.46
CA GLU A 38 -9.43 -7.08 -4.01
C GLU A 38 -10.88 -7.46 -3.64
N PHE A 39 -11.82 -7.40 -4.60
CA PHE A 39 -13.22 -7.81 -4.41
C PHE A 39 -13.66 -8.89 -5.41
N GLY A 40 -12.74 -9.46 -6.18
CA GLY A 40 -13.04 -10.47 -7.20
C GLY A 40 -13.80 -11.67 -6.65
N HIS A 41 -13.51 -12.12 -5.43
CA HIS A 41 -14.24 -13.22 -4.77
C HIS A 41 -15.75 -12.95 -4.64
N TRP A 42 -16.18 -11.68 -4.48
CA TRP A 42 -17.60 -11.30 -4.52
C TRP A 42 -18.15 -11.33 -5.95
N LEU A 43 -17.35 -10.94 -6.95
CA LEU A 43 -17.76 -10.97 -8.36
C LEU A 43 -17.79 -12.40 -8.92
N ALA A 44 -17.05 -13.33 -8.33
CA ALA A 44 -17.08 -14.74 -8.69
C ALA A 44 -18.45 -15.39 -8.42
N LEU A 45 -19.17 -14.94 -7.39
CA LEU A 45 -20.49 -15.49 -7.04
C LEU A 45 -21.54 -15.27 -8.16
N PRO A 46 -21.83 -14.03 -8.60
CA PRO A 46 -22.77 -13.81 -9.70
C PRO A 46 -22.27 -14.41 -11.02
N SER A 47 -20.95 -14.47 -11.25
CA SER A 47 -20.40 -15.14 -12.42
C SER A 47 -20.69 -16.64 -12.44
N ALA A 48 -20.51 -17.33 -11.31
CA ALA A 48 -20.83 -18.75 -11.18
C ALA A 48 -22.34 -19.03 -11.31
N LEU A 49 -23.19 -18.16 -10.73
CA LEU A 49 -24.65 -18.26 -10.90
C LEU A 49 -25.05 -18.08 -12.37
N LEU A 50 -24.46 -17.08 -13.05
CA LEU A 50 -24.73 -16.86 -14.49
C LEU A 50 -24.33 -18.07 -15.32
N ALA A 51 -23.20 -18.72 -15.05
CA ALA A 51 -22.76 -19.93 -15.71
C ALA A 51 -23.80 -21.07 -15.54
N ALA A 52 -24.28 -21.28 -14.33
CA ALA A 52 -25.28 -22.31 -14.03
C ALA A 52 -26.63 -22.05 -14.74
N VAL A 53 -27.08 -20.78 -14.73
CA VAL A 53 -28.31 -20.37 -15.42
C VAL A 53 -28.16 -20.52 -16.94
N ALA A 54 -27.02 -20.11 -17.49
CA ALA A 54 -26.77 -20.22 -18.94
C ALA A 54 -26.79 -21.69 -19.42
N LEU A 55 -26.14 -22.58 -18.64
CA LEU A 55 -26.12 -24.02 -18.98
C LEU A 55 -27.50 -24.69 -18.90
N ARG A 56 -28.37 -24.24 -17.97
CA ARG A 56 -29.67 -24.91 -17.75
C ARG A 56 -30.82 -24.30 -18.54
N MET A 57 -30.79 -22.99 -18.75
CA MET A 57 -31.98 -22.23 -19.20
C MET A 57 -31.81 -21.62 -20.59
N ILE A 58 -30.61 -21.60 -21.19
CA ILE A 58 -30.36 -20.98 -22.49
C ILE A 58 -29.89 -22.05 -23.46
N PRO A 59 -30.78 -22.54 -24.39
CA PRO A 59 -30.36 -23.55 -25.34
C PRO A 59 -29.45 -23.01 -26.43
N GLY A 60 -28.66 -23.91 -27.02
CA GLY A 60 -27.81 -23.62 -28.19
C GLY A 60 -26.51 -22.93 -27.89
N HIS A 61 -25.87 -22.46 -28.95
CA HIS A 61 -24.50 -21.90 -28.88
C HIS A 61 -24.37 -20.64 -28.00
N ALA A 62 -25.41 -19.80 -27.92
CA ALA A 62 -25.38 -18.59 -27.11
C ALA A 62 -25.32 -18.91 -25.63
N GLY A 63 -26.07 -19.91 -25.15
CA GLY A 63 -26.01 -20.38 -23.77
C GLY A 63 -24.67 -21.01 -23.42
N ALA A 64 -24.13 -21.84 -24.32
CA ALA A 64 -22.82 -22.45 -24.13
C ALA A 64 -21.69 -21.40 -24.07
N ALA A 65 -21.72 -20.39 -24.94
CA ALA A 65 -20.76 -19.30 -24.94
C ALA A 65 -20.86 -18.44 -23.67
N ALA A 66 -22.07 -18.06 -23.25
CA ALA A 66 -22.28 -17.32 -22.00
C ALA A 66 -21.77 -18.10 -20.79
N ALA A 67 -22.04 -19.39 -20.72
CA ALA A 67 -21.56 -20.25 -19.65
C ALA A 67 -20.03 -20.34 -19.61
N ALA A 68 -19.40 -20.55 -20.77
CA ALA A 68 -17.94 -20.62 -20.88
C ALA A 68 -17.28 -19.31 -20.40
N LEU A 69 -17.77 -18.16 -20.86
CA LEU A 69 -17.27 -16.84 -20.44
C LEU A 69 -17.48 -16.62 -18.94
N ALA A 70 -18.62 -17.01 -18.39
CA ALA A 70 -18.93 -16.86 -16.98
C ALA A 70 -18.05 -17.79 -16.09
N ILE A 71 -17.72 -18.99 -16.56
CA ILE A 71 -16.77 -19.90 -15.90
C ILE A 71 -15.37 -19.29 -15.90
N VAL A 72 -14.91 -18.75 -17.03
CA VAL A 72 -13.64 -18.04 -17.11
C VAL A 72 -13.61 -16.87 -16.13
N ALA A 73 -14.65 -16.03 -16.11
CA ALA A 73 -14.77 -14.91 -15.18
C ALA A 73 -14.67 -15.38 -13.72
N THR A 74 -15.42 -16.41 -13.34
CA THR A 74 -15.39 -16.99 -11.98
C THR A 74 -13.99 -17.42 -11.59
N THR A 75 -13.31 -18.15 -12.46
CA THR A 75 -11.95 -18.66 -12.24
C THR A 75 -10.95 -17.51 -12.06
N LEU A 76 -11.02 -16.52 -12.93
CA LEU A 76 -10.11 -15.37 -12.89
C LEU A 76 -10.38 -14.46 -11.67
N PHE A 77 -11.62 -14.26 -11.28
CA PHE A 77 -11.97 -13.50 -10.08
C PHE A 77 -11.54 -14.20 -8.78
N LEU A 78 -11.44 -15.52 -8.76
CA LEU A 78 -10.92 -16.28 -7.61
C LEU A 78 -9.38 -16.37 -7.60
N LYS A 79 -8.72 -16.12 -8.73
CA LYS A 79 -7.26 -16.20 -8.86
C LYS A 79 -6.50 -15.36 -7.82
N PRO A 80 -6.87 -14.08 -7.52
CA PRO A 80 -6.21 -13.28 -6.48
C PRO A 80 -6.20 -13.96 -5.11
N ALA A 81 -7.34 -14.48 -4.67
CA ALA A 81 -7.46 -15.17 -3.39
C ALA A 81 -6.61 -16.45 -3.35
N TRP A 82 -6.60 -17.21 -4.44
CA TRP A 82 -5.78 -18.41 -4.54
C TRP A 82 -4.27 -18.10 -4.55
N GLN A 83 -3.86 -17.04 -5.25
CA GLN A 83 -2.47 -16.57 -5.21
C GLN A 83 -2.07 -16.06 -3.83
N ALA A 84 -2.97 -15.36 -3.12
CA ALA A 84 -2.75 -14.94 -1.74
C ALA A 84 -2.55 -16.14 -0.80
N ALA A 85 -3.39 -17.16 -0.91
CA ALA A 85 -3.25 -18.40 -0.14
C ALA A 85 -1.91 -19.12 -0.42
N ARG A 86 -1.40 -19.06 -1.67
CA ARG A 86 -0.09 -19.58 -2.03
C ARG A 86 1.06 -18.79 -1.43
N LEU A 87 1.01 -17.44 -1.54
CA LEU A 87 2.02 -16.56 -0.98
C LEU A 87 2.04 -16.58 0.55
N ALA A 88 0.92 -16.84 1.19
CA ALA A 88 0.79 -16.98 2.64
C ALA A 88 1.70 -18.11 3.20
N ARG A 89 1.90 -19.19 2.44
CA ARG A 89 2.68 -20.36 2.89
C ARG A 89 4.14 -20.03 3.23
N PRO A 90 4.93 -19.38 2.33
CA PRO A 90 6.31 -19.02 2.61
C PRO A 90 6.45 -17.67 3.35
N LEU A 91 5.37 -16.91 3.57
CA LEU A 91 5.47 -15.54 4.04
C LEU A 91 6.11 -15.45 5.42
N ARG A 92 5.77 -16.35 6.34
CA ARG A 92 6.38 -16.42 7.66
C ARG A 92 7.90 -16.58 7.59
N ALA A 93 8.37 -17.56 6.81
CA ALA A 93 9.79 -17.81 6.65
C ALA A 93 10.53 -16.63 6.00
N ARG A 94 9.90 -15.98 5.01
CA ARG A 94 10.47 -14.78 4.36
C ARG A 94 10.58 -13.60 5.32
N LEU A 95 9.59 -13.37 6.17
CA LEU A 95 9.61 -12.32 7.20
C LEU A 95 10.66 -12.63 8.26
N GLY A 96 10.78 -13.89 8.68
CA GLY A 96 11.82 -14.36 9.59
C GLY A 96 13.23 -14.14 9.03
N ALA A 97 13.44 -14.46 7.77
CA ALA A 97 14.72 -14.22 7.08
C ALA A 97 15.05 -12.72 6.96
N GLY A 98 14.04 -11.85 6.70
CA GLY A 98 14.26 -10.44 6.54
C GLY A 98 14.43 -9.67 7.85
N PHE A 99 13.71 -10.07 8.91
CA PHE A 99 13.60 -9.26 10.14
C PHE A 99 13.82 -10.04 11.44
N GLY A 100 14.14 -11.33 11.36
CA GLY A 100 14.27 -12.21 12.53
C GLY A 100 12.94 -12.84 12.95
N GLU A 101 13.03 -13.90 13.75
CA GLU A 101 11.86 -14.67 14.17
C GLU A 101 10.93 -13.90 15.11
N TRP A 102 9.64 -14.15 14.95
CA TRP A 102 8.59 -13.65 15.83
C TRP A 102 7.57 -14.78 16.09
N SER A 103 7.21 -14.99 17.35
CA SER A 103 6.27 -16.06 17.74
C SER A 103 4.86 -15.83 17.17
N GLY A 104 4.50 -14.57 16.91
CA GLY A 104 3.19 -14.21 16.40
C GLY A 104 2.07 -14.40 17.42
N ASP A 105 0.86 -14.09 16.99
CA ASP A 105 -0.38 -14.32 17.73
C ASP A 105 -1.13 -15.60 17.29
N GLY A 106 -0.46 -16.46 16.50
CA GLY A 106 -1.03 -17.71 15.99
C GLY A 106 -1.96 -17.55 14.79
N HIS A 107 -2.21 -16.33 14.32
CA HIS A 107 -3.07 -16.13 13.15
C HIS A 107 -2.35 -16.49 11.84
N PRO A 108 -3.02 -17.22 10.92
CA PRO A 108 -2.44 -17.48 9.61
C PRO A 108 -2.44 -16.20 8.75
N PRO A 109 -1.48 -16.08 7.79
CA PRO A 109 -1.38 -14.91 6.92
C PRO A 109 -2.60 -14.69 6.02
N PHE A 110 -3.40 -15.72 5.77
CA PHE A 110 -4.56 -15.67 4.90
C PHE A 110 -5.65 -16.62 5.36
N LYS A 111 -6.91 -16.15 5.36
CA LYS A 111 -8.12 -16.92 5.67
C LYS A 111 -9.17 -16.68 4.60
N TRP A 112 -9.66 -17.74 3.98
CA TRP A 112 -10.75 -17.67 2.99
C TRP A 112 -12.04 -17.07 3.57
N SER A 113 -12.36 -17.39 4.83
CA SER A 113 -13.56 -16.88 5.50
C SER A 113 -13.55 -15.37 5.68
N GLU A 114 -12.39 -14.74 5.85
CA GLU A 114 -12.28 -13.29 6.00
C GLU A 114 -12.65 -12.51 4.73
N LEU A 115 -12.50 -13.13 3.56
CA LEU A 115 -12.86 -12.51 2.28
C LEU A 115 -14.33 -12.09 2.21
N TYR A 116 -15.20 -12.86 2.87
CA TYR A 116 -16.65 -12.67 2.83
C TYR A 116 -17.21 -11.92 4.04
N VAL A 117 -16.35 -11.38 4.89
CA VAL A 117 -16.77 -10.51 6.00
C VAL A 117 -16.79 -9.07 5.52
N PRO A 118 -17.97 -8.42 5.47
CA PRO A 118 -18.06 -7.05 4.99
C PRO A 118 -17.45 -6.06 6.00
N GLY A 119 -16.83 -5.00 5.45
CA GLY A 119 -16.45 -3.79 6.18
C GLY A 119 -15.14 -3.86 6.96
N ASN A 120 -14.65 -2.68 7.29
CA ASN A 120 -13.59 -2.45 8.26
C ASN A 120 -14.21 -2.24 9.66
N PRO A 121 -13.44 -2.37 10.76
CA PRO A 121 -13.93 -1.99 12.08
C PRO A 121 -14.54 -0.59 12.07
N PRO A 122 -15.58 -0.33 12.91
CA PRO A 122 -16.17 1.00 12.97
C PRO A 122 -15.10 2.04 13.32
N PRO A 123 -15.08 3.19 12.63
CA PRO A 123 -14.07 4.20 12.86
C PRO A 123 -14.24 4.85 14.23
N VAL A 124 -13.20 4.86 15.04
CA VAL A 124 -13.09 5.73 16.21
C VAL A 124 -12.52 7.06 15.71
N PRO A 125 -13.18 8.20 15.94
CA PRO A 125 -12.66 9.49 15.49
C PRO A 125 -11.26 9.74 16.06
N PRO A 126 -10.28 10.13 15.23
CA PRO A 126 -8.96 10.49 15.72
C PRO A 126 -8.98 11.84 16.45
N LEU A 127 -7.97 12.07 17.28
CA LEU A 127 -7.68 13.40 17.80
C LEU A 127 -6.88 14.19 16.76
N THR A 128 -7.46 15.23 16.19
CA THR A 128 -6.76 16.12 15.27
C THR A 128 -5.94 17.16 16.03
N MET A 129 -4.67 17.30 15.66
CA MET A 129 -3.73 18.26 16.26
C MET A 129 -2.95 19.00 15.18
N GLU A 130 -2.77 20.31 15.34
CA GLU A 130 -1.86 21.09 14.51
C GLU A 130 -0.41 20.89 15.01
N PHE A 131 0.50 20.52 14.11
CA PHE A 131 1.91 20.32 14.44
C PHE A 131 2.85 21.39 13.86
N ALA A 132 2.35 22.14 12.85
CA ALA A 132 3.00 23.30 12.27
C ALA A 132 1.91 24.21 11.66
N PRO A 133 2.17 25.49 11.39
CA PRO A 133 1.16 26.41 10.83
C PRO A 133 0.49 25.86 9.57
N GLY A 134 -0.83 25.60 9.66
CA GLY A 134 -1.63 25.04 8.58
C GLY A 134 -1.42 23.54 8.30
N LEU A 135 -0.64 22.83 9.12
CA LEU A 135 -0.39 21.40 9.01
C LEU A 135 -0.88 20.65 10.25
N ALA A 136 -1.74 19.68 10.02
CA ALA A 136 -2.33 18.89 11.10
C ALA A 136 -2.05 17.40 10.93
N LEU A 137 -2.12 16.67 12.04
CA LEU A 137 -2.12 15.21 12.08
C LEU A 137 -3.40 14.72 12.78
N ASP A 138 -3.82 13.53 12.38
CA ASP A 138 -4.88 12.77 13.03
C ASP A 138 -4.24 11.66 13.87
N PHE A 139 -4.39 11.75 15.18
CA PHE A 139 -3.82 10.81 16.14
C PHE A 139 -4.85 9.76 16.55
N TYR A 140 -4.55 8.51 16.27
CA TYR A 140 -5.32 7.34 16.68
C TYR A 140 -4.64 6.72 17.89
N ALA A 141 -5.28 6.85 19.05
CA ALA A 141 -4.78 6.25 20.28
C ALA A 141 -4.91 4.73 20.24
N PRO A 142 -3.96 3.97 20.81
CA PRO A 142 -4.08 2.52 20.87
C PRO A 142 -5.27 2.10 21.73
N GLU A 143 -6.01 1.07 21.31
CA GLU A 143 -7.18 0.57 22.05
C GLU A 143 -6.83 -0.01 23.41
N SER A 144 -5.62 -0.57 23.56
CA SER A 144 -5.14 -1.11 24.84
C SER A 144 -3.87 -0.42 25.30
N ARG A 145 -3.97 0.43 26.31
CA ARG A 145 -2.81 0.97 27.03
C ARG A 145 -2.55 0.08 28.25
N ARG A 146 -1.54 -0.78 28.17
CA ARG A 146 -1.06 -1.56 29.36
C ARG A 146 -0.03 -0.74 30.17
N GLY A 147 -0.33 0.50 30.49
CA GLY A 147 0.51 1.35 31.36
C GLY A 147 1.86 1.80 30.80
N ALA A 148 2.39 1.14 29.77
CA ALA A 148 3.67 1.47 29.14
C ALA A 148 3.46 2.40 27.93
N ARG A 149 4.48 3.22 27.62
CA ARG A 149 4.51 3.98 26.36
C ARG A 149 4.57 3.01 25.18
N VAL A 150 3.78 3.30 24.14
CA VAL A 150 3.66 2.44 22.95
C VAL A 150 4.44 2.99 21.77
N PRO A 151 4.90 2.14 20.83
CA PRO A 151 5.47 2.60 19.57
C PRO A 151 4.46 3.43 18.77
N CYS A 152 4.96 4.37 17.95
CA CYS A 152 4.11 5.19 17.11
C CYS A 152 4.41 4.94 15.63
N VAL A 153 3.36 4.67 14.84
CA VAL A 153 3.41 4.58 13.38
C VAL A 153 2.98 5.92 12.79
N ILE A 154 3.87 6.57 12.06
CA ILE A 154 3.61 7.84 11.39
C ILE A 154 3.21 7.51 9.95
N VAL A 155 1.95 7.81 9.60
CA VAL A 155 1.37 7.48 8.30
C VAL A 155 1.39 8.70 7.38
N ILE A 156 1.98 8.56 6.20
CA ILE A 156 2.12 9.60 5.19
C ILE A 156 1.26 9.21 3.98
N HIS A 157 0.28 10.06 3.65
CA HIS A 157 -0.70 9.78 2.59
C HIS A 157 -0.10 9.83 1.18
N GLY A 158 -0.75 9.15 0.23
CA GLY A 158 -0.47 9.24 -1.20
C GLY A 158 -1.15 10.45 -1.85
N GLY A 159 -1.11 10.51 -3.18
CA GLY A 159 -1.79 11.55 -3.97
C GLY A 159 -0.86 12.34 -4.90
N GLY A 160 0.22 11.71 -5.40
CA GLY A 160 1.09 12.32 -6.42
C GLY A 160 1.75 13.63 -5.98
N TRP A 161 1.88 13.84 -4.68
CA TRP A 161 2.43 15.06 -4.04
C TRP A 161 1.59 16.33 -4.21
N ASP A 162 0.56 16.34 -5.06
CA ASP A 162 -0.31 17.49 -5.35
C ASP A 162 -1.73 17.35 -4.83
N ALA A 163 -2.07 16.20 -4.26
CA ALA A 163 -3.40 15.87 -3.73
C ALA A 163 -3.32 14.93 -2.52
N GLY A 164 -4.47 14.68 -1.92
CA GLY A 164 -4.62 13.81 -0.75
C GLY A 164 -4.55 14.58 0.57
N ASP A 165 -4.87 13.88 1.63
CA ASP A 165 -4.82 14.39 2.99
C ASP A 165 -4.65 13.24 4.01
N ARG A 166 -4.49 13.58 5.29
CA ARG A 166 -4.31 12.65 6.41
C ARG A 166 -5.48 11.69 6.64
N GLY A 167 -6.68 12.01 6.15
CA GLY A 167 -7.86 11.14 6.23
C GLY A 167 -7.88 10.02 5.19
N GLN A 168 -6.86 9.90 4.33
CA GLN A 168 -6.81 8.89 3.29
C GLN A 168 -6.72 7.47 3.86
N LEU A 169 -7.65 6.58 3.44
CA LEU A 169 -7.68 5.16 3.79
C LEU A 169 -7.50 4.87 5.29
N PRO A 170 -8.38 5.42 6.17
CA PRO A 170 -8.20 5.35 7.61
C PRO A 170 -8.34 3.93 8.20
N GLY A 171 -8.85 2.97 7.44
CA GLY A 171 -9.04 1.59 7.89
C GLY A 171 -7.75 0.95 8.40
N LEU A 172 -6.61 1.18 7.75
CA LEU A 172 -5.32 0.68 8.21
C LEU A 172 -4.87 1.37 9.51
N ASN A 173 -5.17 2.67 9.67
CA ASN A 173 -4.82 3.42 10.89
C ASN A 173 -5.59 2.88 12.10
N HIS A 174 -6.90 2.63 11.94
CA HIS A 174 -7.72 1.99 12.98
C HIS A 174 -7.25 0.57 13.30
N TRP A 175 -6.92 -0.21 12.27
CA TRP A 175 -6.41 -1.55 12.48
C TRP A 175 -5.07 -1.54 13.27
N LEU A 176 -4.14 -0.66 12.94
CA LEU A 176 -2.89 -0.51 13.68
C LEU A 176 -3.13 -0.08 15.14
N ALA A 177 -4.07 0.84 15.37
CA ALA A 177 -4.46 1.26 16.71
C ALA A 177 -5.06 0.08 17.52
N SER A 178 -5.88 -0.78 16.90
CA SER A 178 -6.40 -1.99 17.54
C SER A 178 -5.32 -3.02 17.87
N ARG A 179 -4.18 -2.97 17.16
CA ARG A 179 -3.00 -3.81 17.44
C ARG A 179 -2.10 -3.25 18.54
N GLY A 180 -2.45 -2.12 19.15
CA GLY A 180 -1.73 -1.52 20.28
C GLY A 180 -0.65 -0.49 19.88
N TYR A 181 -0.62 -0.06 18.62
CA TYR A 181 0.24 1.03 18.17
C TYR A 181 -0.49 2.37 18.27
N ALA A 182 0.21 3.42 18.68
CA ALA A 182 -0.26 4.77 18.37
C ALA A 182 -0.05 5.04 16.87
N VAL A 183 -0.98 5.74 16.24
CA VAL A 183 -0.86 6.10 14.80
C VAL A 183 -1.04 7.59 14.65
N ALA A 184 -0.13 8.23 13.91
CA ALA A 184 -0.20 9.64 13.55
C ALA A 184 -0.25 9.78 12.02
N ALA A 185 -1.43 9.99 11.46
CA ALA A 185 -1.59 10.28 10.05
C ALA A 185 -1.38 11.78 9.81
N ILE A 186 -0.36 12.15 9.02
CA ILE A 186 0.08 13.53 8.87
C ILE A 186 -0.35 14.13 7.53
N SER A 187 -0.63 15.44 7.51
CA SER A 187 -0.67 16.24 6.29
C SER A 187 0.74 16.73 5.96
N TYR A 188 0.97 17.06 4.70
CA TYR A 188 2.17 17.75 4.23
C TYR A 188 1.80 18.77 3.15
N ARG A 189 2.63 19.80 2.93
CA ARG A 189 2.40 20.83 1.92
C ARG A 189 2.49 20.24 0.51
N LEU A 190 1.54 20.63 -0.34
CA LEU A 190 1.37 20.05 -1.67
C LEU A 190 2.07 20.87 -2.75
N ALA A 191 2.59 20.17 -3.77
CA ALA A 191 3.05 20.75 -5.02
C ALA A 191 1.82 21.21 -5.87
N PRO A 192 1.99 22.13 -6.81
CA PRO A 192 3.23 22.87 -7.13
C PRO A 192 3.49 24.07 -6.22
N ALA A 193 2.56 24.41 -5.31
CA ALA A 193 2.71 25.56 -4.42
C ALA A 193 3.94 25.41 -3.50
N HIS A 194 4.20 24.20 -3.07
CA HIS A 194 5.36 23.85 -2.26
C HIS A 194 6.12 22.68 -2.91
N ARG A 195 7.27 22.98 -3.46
CA ARG A 195 8.16 21.99 -4.09
C ARG A 195 8.95 21.21 -3.05
N TRP A 196 9.52 20.09 -3.47
CA TRP A 196 10.53 19.38 -2.70
C TRP A 196 11.68 20.33 -2.29
N PRO A 197 12.16 20.31 -1.02
CA PRO A 197 11.96 19.27 -0.01
C PRO A 197 10.84 19.57 1.01
N ALA A 198 9.86 20.46 0.74
CA ALA A 198 8.85 20.86 1.72
C ALA A 198 8.12 19.64 2.34
N GLN A 199 7.81 18.60 1.58
CA GLN A 199 7.11 17.41 2.04
C GLN A 199 7.94 16.60 3.04
N ARG A 200 9.26 16.51 2.81
CA ARG A 200 10.23 15.89 3.74
C ARG A 200 10.30 16.68 5.04
N ASP A 201 10.43 18.00 4.92
CA ASP A 201 10.61 18.89 6.07
C ASP A 201 9.36 18.90 6.96
N ASP A 202 8.17 18.80 6.35
CA ASP A 202 6.90 18.69 7.08
C ASP A 202 6.80 17.36 7.84
N ALA A 203 7.26 16.26 7.24
CA ALA A 203 7.31 14.96 7.92
C ALA A 203 8.31 14.98 9.09
N LEU A 204 9.46 15.65 8.95
CA LEU A 204 10.42 15.85 10.04
C LEU A 204 9.84 16.73 11.16
N ALA A 205 9.07 17.77 10.82
CA ALA A 205 8.38 18.61 11.80
C ALA A 205 7.34 17.80 12.60
N ALA A 206 6.58 16.93 11.94
CA ALA A 206 5.63 16.03 12.61
C ALA A 206 6.34 15.05 13.56
N ILE A 207 7.49 14.49 13.17
CA ILE A 207 8.33 13.63 14.04
C ILE A 207 8.77 14.41 15.28
N ALA A 208 9.29 15.64 15.10
CA ALA A 208 9.73 16.49 16.23
C ALA A 208 8.57 16.82 17.16
N PHE A 209 7.39 17.18 16.62
CA PHE A 209 6.18 17.42 17.40
C PHE A 209 5.76 16.21 18.24
N LEU A 210 5.72 15.02 17.63
CA LEU A 210 5.35 13.78 18.33
C LEU A 210 6.35 13.44 19.45
N LYS A 211 7.65 13.62 19.22
CA LYS A 211 8.68 13.43 20.25
C LYS A 211 8.52 14.40 21.40
N ALA A 212 8.27 15.68 21.13
CA ALA A 212 8.07 16.71 22.16
C ALA A 212 6.83 16.42 23.03
N ARG A 213 5.76 15.86 22.46
CA ARG A 213 4.52 15.53 23.13
C ARG A 213 4.39 14.05 23.54
N ALA A 214 5.49 13.30 23.52
CA ALA A 214 5.47 11.86 23.74
C ALA A 214 4.82 11.45 25.07
N ASN A 215 5.07 12.19 26.15
CA ASN A 215 4.46 11.95 27.48
C ASN A 215 2.94 12.11 27.46
N GLU A 216 2.46 13.19 26.87
CA GLU A 216 1.04 13.50 26.75
C GLU A 216 0.30 12.47 25.90
N LEU A 217 0.89 12.09 24.77
CA LEU A 217 0.33 11.13 23.83
C LEU A 217 0.50 9.67 24.27
N GLY A 218 1.32 9.41 25.29
CA GLY A 218 1.61 8.05 25.76
C GLY A 218 2.39 7.21 24.77
N ILE A 219 3.21 7.85 23.93
CA ILE A 219 4.06 7.19 22.94
C ILE A 219 5.51 7.08 23.42
N ASP A 220 6.22 6.10 22.90
CA ASP A 220 7.66 5.98 23.09
C ASP A 220 8.39 6.75 21.97
N PRO A 221 9.05 7.87 22.30
CA PRO A 221 9.72 8.70 21.31
C PRO A 221 10.94 8.03 20.65
N ALA A 222 11.42 6.90 21.20
CA ALA A 222 12.52 6.11 20.63
C ALA A 222 12.06 4.97 19.73
N ARG A 223 10.74 4.76 19.56
CA ARG A 223 10.17 3.68 18.77
C ARG A 223 9.15 4.20 17.75
N LEU A 224 9.66 4.90 16.74
CA LEU A 224 8.87 5.44 15.63
C LEU A 224 9.05 4.58 14.39
N VAL A 225 7.98 4.37 13.63
CA VAL A 225 8.01 3.71 12.32
C VAL A 225 7.31 4.60 11.31
N LEU A 226 7.93 4.81 10.16
CA LEU A 226 7.31 5.55 9.07
C LEU A 226 6.56 4.58 8.16
N LEU A 227 5.32 4.89 7.80
CA LEU A 227 4.52 4.13 6.84
C LEU A 227 3.99 5.10 5.79
N GLY A 228 4.31 4.86 4.53
CA GLY A 228 3.83 5.72 3.47
C GLY A 228 3.19 4.97 2.32
N ARG A 229 2.19 5.61 1.69
CA ARG A 229 1.49 5.12 0.50
C ARG A 229 1.88 5.93 -0.73
N SER A 230 2.26 5.28 -1.83
CA SER A 230 2.53 5.98 -3.09
C SER A 230 3.53 7.13 -2.91
N ALA A 231 3.17 8.36 -3.24
CA ALA A 231 3.96 9.57 -2.98
C ALA A 231 4.41 9.69 -1.52
N GLY A 232 3.52 9.38 -0.56
CA GLY A 232 3.86 9.36 0.87
C GLY A 232 4.87 8.26 1.23
N GLY A 233 4.90 7.16 0.49
CA GLY A 233 5.91 6.11 0.64
C GLY A 233 7.28 6.57 0.18
N GLN A 234 7.37 7.36 -0.89
CA GLN A 234 8.61 8.02 -1.29
C GLN A 234 9.11 8.99 -0.20
N ILE A 235 8.21 9.82 0.35
CA ILE A 235 8.55 10.75 1.44
C ILE A 235 9.04 9.96 2.68
N ALA A 236 8.29 8.93 3.11
CA ALA A 236 8.62 8.10 4.26
C ALA A 236 10.02 7.47 4.14
N GLN A 237 10.33 6.88 2.99
CA GLN A 237 11.63 6.27 2.71
C GLN A 237 12.75 7.31 2.71
N THR A 238 12.55 8.46 2.04
CA THR A 238 13.58 9.51 2.00
C THR A 238 13.86 10.07 3.41
N VAL A 239 12.80 10.33 4.20
CA VAL A 239 12.98 10.75 5.60
C VAL A 239 13.73 9.68 6.40
N ALA A 240 13.32 8.41 6.30
CA ALA A 240 13.93 7.32 7.06
C ALA A 240 15.44 7.16 6.78
N TYR A 241 15.84 7.37 5.53
CA TYR A 241 17.24 7.17 5.12
C TYR A 241 18.12 8.41 5.30
N THR A 242 17.51 9.61 5.43
CA THR A 242 18.29 10.88 5.53
C THR A 242 18.23 11.55 6.89
N ALA A 243 17.27 11.20 7.75
CA ALA A 243 17.12 11.84 9.06
C ALA A 243 18.23 11.46 10.06
N HIS A 244 18.87 10.29 9.86
CA HIS A 244 19.89 9.75 10.78
C HIS A 244 19.42 9.72 12.25
N ASP A 245 18.11 9.51 12.46
CA ASP A 245 17.46 9.50 13.78
C ASP A 245 17.25 8.04 14.24
N PRO A 246 17.96 7.58 15.29
CA PRO A 246 17.86 6.21 15.79
C PRO A 246 16.48 5.86 16.34
N ALA A 247 15.63 6.85 16.57
CA ALA A 247 14.25 6.64 16.97
C ALA A 247 13.38 6.11 15.82
N ILE A 248 13.79 6.32 14.55
CA ILE A 248 13.13 5.74 13.39
C ILE A 248 13.58 4.29 13.26
N ARG A 249 12.78 3.39 13.82
CA ARG A 249 13.10 1.96 13.95
C ARG A 249 12.86 1.19 12.65
N GLY A 250 12.15 1.78 11.69
CA GLY A 250 11.87 1.15 10.41
C GLY A 250 11.01 2.00 9.49
N VAL A 251 10.91 1.55 8.23
CA VAL A 251 10.05 2.18 7.23
C VAL A 251 9.27 1.13 6.44
N VAL A 252 7.98 1.41 6.21
CA VAL A 252 7.08 0.64 5.37
C VAL A 252 6.67 1.49 4.17
N ALA A 253 6.82 0.96 2.98
CA ALA A 253 6.39 1.63 1.76
C ALA A 253 5.41 0.76 0.96
N LEU A 254 4.20 1.27 0.77
CA LEU A 254 3.17 0.63 0.00
C LEU A 254 3.15 1.25 -1.40
N TYR A 255 3.40 0.44 -2.43
CA TYR A 255 3.37 0.83 -3.86
C TYR A 255 4.03 2.19 -4.16
N ALA A 256 5.20 2.41 -3.57
CA ALA A 256 5.88 3.71 -3.61
C ALA A 256 6.91 3.82 -4.73
N PRO A 257 7.03 5.00 -5.38
CA PRO A 257 8.18 5.28 -6.23
C PRO A 257 9.43 5.50 -5.36
N SER A 258 10.56 4.89 -5.75
CA SER A 258 11.83 4.97 -5.02
C SER A 258 12.98 5.61 -5.82
N ASP A 259 12.78 5.77 -7.13
CA ASP A 259 13.73 6.36 -8.05
C ASP A 259 12.94 7.25 -9.03
N LEU A 260 12.92 8.57 -8.78
CA LEU A 260 12.10 9.47 -9.56
C LEU A 260 12.67 9.74 -10.96
N ILE A 261 13.98 9.54 -11.16
CA ILE A 261 14.59 9.61 -12.51
C ILE A 261 14.08 8.41 -13.32
N PHE A 262 14.14 7.20 -12.75
CA PHE A 262 13.59 6.00 -13.38
C PHE A 262 12.08 6.15 -13.64
N GLY A 263 11.34 6.69 -12.66
CA GLY A 263 9.91 6.98 -12.81
C GLY A 263 9.62 7.90 -13.99
N TYR A 264 10.34 9.01 -14.08
CA TYR A 264 10.16 10.00 -15.14
C TYR A 264 10.39 9.42 -16.54
N VAL A 265 11.44 8.63 -16.71
CA VAL A 265 11.82 8.04 -18.00
C VAL A 265 10.85 6.92 -18.43
N ASN A 266 10.20 6.23 -17.47
CA ASN A 266 9.34 5.08 -17.74
C ASN A 266 7.84 5.38 -17.60
N THR A 267 7.45 6.64 -17.53
CA THR A 267 6.04 7.09 -17.53
C THR A 267 5.76 8.00 -18.72
N HIS A 268 4.49 8.26 -19.01
CA HIS A 268 4.06 9.04 -20.16
C HIS A 268 3.14 10.19 -19.76
N GLU A 269 3.13 11.27 -20.55
CA GLU A 269 2.31 12.46 -20.29
C GLU A 269 0.80 12.19 -20.36
N ASP A 270 0.41 11.14 -21.03
CA ASP A 270 -0.98 10.68 -21.20
C ASP A 270 -1.37 9.57 -20.23
N ASP A 271 -0.49 9.21 -19.27
CA ASP A 271 -0.91 8.33 -18.19
C ASP A 271 -1.96 9.00 -17.30
N MET A 272 -2.73 8.20 -16.57
CA MET A 272 -3.89 8.68 -15.82
C MET A 272 -3.56 9.76 -14.79
N LEU A 273 -2.36 9.77 -14.24
CA LEU A 273 -1.89 10.77 -13.28
C LEU A 273 -1.08 11.90 -13.94
N ARG A 274 -0.75 11.77 -15.23
CA ARG A 274 0.20 12.66 -15.88
C ARG A 274 1.53 12.71 -15.11
N SER A 275 2.05 11.53 -14.78
CA SER A 275 3.16 11.34 -13.84
C SER A 275 4.39 12.21 -14.13
N PRO A 276 4.85 12.42 -15.39
CA PRO A 276 5.92 13.35 -15.66
C PRO A 276 5.58 14.79 -15.25
N THR A 277 4.33 15.24 -15.46
CA THR A 277 3.88 16.57 -15.01
C THR A 277 3.91 16.69 -13.48
N LEU A 278 3.43 15.68 -12.74
CA LEU A 278 3.50 15.67 -11.27
C LEU A 278 4.94 15.79 -10.77
N MET A 279 5.87 15.03 -11.35
CA MET A 279 7.28 15.09 -10.97
C MET A 279 7.92 16.46 -11.29
N ARG A 280 7.60 17.07 -12.44
CA ARG A 280 8.06 18.44 -12.75
C ARG A 280 7.48 19.49 -11.79
N GLN A 281 6.22 19.35 -11.39
CA GLN A 281 5.59 20.23 -10.40
C GLN A 281 6.26 20.12 -9.03
N LEU A 282 6.58 18.89 -8.61
CA LEU A 282 7.27 18.63 -7.35
C LEU A 282 8.71 19.14 -7.35
N LEU A 283 9.45 18.89 -8.44
CA LEU A 283 10.91 19.03 -8.48
C LEU A 283 11.40 20.29 -9.23
N GLY A 284 10.49 21.03 -9.87
CA GLY A 284 10.81 22.30 -10.53
C GLY A 284 11.06 22.21 -12.02
N GLY A 285 11.25 21.01 -12.56
CA GLY A 285 11.56 20.79 -13.98
C GLY A 285 11.82 19.32 -14.29
N PRO A 286 12.24 18.99 -15.53
CA PRO A 286 12.62 17.64 -15.91
C PRO A 286 14.00 17.26 -15.36
N PRO A 287 14.35 15.94 -15.30
CA PRO A 287 15.56 15.46 -14.64
C PRO A 287 16.89 15.88 -15.32
N ASP A 288 16.86 16.27 -16.57
CA ASP A 288 18.02 16.82 -17.28
C ASP A 288 18.40 18.24 -16.81
N ARG A 289 17.44 19.00 -16.25
CA ARG A 289 17.63 20.33 -15.68
C ARG A 289 17.70 20.35 -14.15
N GLU A 290 16.95 19.45 -13.49
CA GLU A 290 16.77 19.45 -12.04
C GLU A 290 17.31 18.16 -11.41
N ARG A 291 18.41 17.62 -11.94
CA ARG A 291 18.96 16.31 -11.53
C ARG A 291 19.16 16.20 -10.01
N ALA A 292 19.72 17.22 -9.39
CA ALA A 292 19.96 17.26 -7.96
C ALA A 292 18.67 17.14 -7.13
N ALA A 293 17.58 17.79 -7.59
CA ALA A 293 16.27 17.68 -6.94
C ALA A 293 15.70 16.25 -7.07
N TYR A 294 15.82 15.62 -8.25
CA TYR A 294 15.42 14.23 -8.45
C TYR A 294 16.20 13.25 -7.59
N GLU A 295 17.53 13.39 -7.53
CA GLU A 295 18.38 12.54 -6.67
C GLU A 295 18.04 12.75 -5.20
N SER A 296 17.89 14.00 -4.75
CA SER A 296 17.51 14.35 -3.38
C SER A 296 16.15 13.79 -2.98
N ALA A 297 15.20 13.70 -3.92
CA ALA A 297 13.86 13.16 -3.67
C ALA A 297 13.77 11.63 -3.84
N SER A 298 14.78 10.98 -4.38
CA SER A 298 14.75 9.54 -4.67
C SER A 298 15.41 8.72 -3.56
N PRO A 299 14.64 7.96 -2.76
CA PRO A 299 15.16 7.17 -1.63
C PRO A 299 16.33 6.25 -2.00
N ILE A 300 16.36 5.71 -3.23
CA ILE A 300 17.38 4.76 -3.68
C ILE A 300 18.81 5.33 -3.59
N PHE A 301 18.98 6.65 -3.72
CA PHE A 301 20.29 7.30 -3.62
C PHE A 301 20.75 7.55 -2.18
N HIS A 302 19.86 7.34 -1.19
CA HIS A 302 20.14 7.61 0.22
C HIS A 302 20.32 6.34 1.06
N VAL A 303 20.24 5.16 0.44
CA VAL A 303 20.45 3.90 1.15
C VAL A 303 21.91 3.76 1.55
N THR A 304 22.15 3.58 2.84
CA THR A 304 23.47 3.32 3.45
C THR A 304 23.38 2.12 4.37
N PRO A 305 24.48 1.52 4.82
CA PRO A 305 24.44 0.40 5.77
C PRO A 305 23.72 0.69 7.09
N THR A 306 23.53 1.97 7.43
CA THR A 306 22.83 2.42 8.65
C THR A 306 21.35 2.74 8.41
N ALA A 307 20.85 2.54 7.19
CA ALA A 307 19.42 2.72 6.90
C ALA A 307 18.57 1.75 7.75
N PRO A 308 17.41 2.19 8.24
CA PRO A 308 16.56 1.33 9.07
C PRO A 308 15.97 0.17 8.26
N PRO A 309 15.63 -0.94 8.92
CA PRO A 309 14.92 -2.05 8.30
C PRO A 309 13.74 -1.57 7.44
N THR A 310 13.56 -2.16 6.26
CA THR A 310 12.61 -1.67 5.26
C THR A 310 11.66 -2.77 4.78
N LEU A 311 10.34 -2.53 4.91
CA LEU A 311 9.31 -3.40 4.35
C LEU A 311 8.68 -2.74 3.12
N LEU A 312 8.80 -3.40 1.98
CA LEU A 312 8.24 -2.97 0.70
C LEU A 312 7.07 -3.89 0.32
N LEU A 313 5.91 -3.32 -0.01
CA LEU A 313 4.76 -4.07 -0.52
C LEU A 313 4.31 -3.44 -1.85
N HIS A 314 4.25 -4.23 -2.92
CA HIS A 314 3.93 -3.70 -4.25
C HIS A 314 3.10 -4.66 -5.09
N GLY A 315 2.07 -4.14 -5.75
CA GLY A 315 1.30 -4.88 -6.73
C GLY A 315 2.05 -5.01 -8.06
N VAL A 316 2.15 -6.22 -8.61
CA VAL A 316 2.80 -6.43 -9.92
C VAL A 316 2.00 -5.81 -11.05
N ASN A 317 0.65 -5.77 -10.90
CA ASN A 317 -0.26 -5.17 -11.87
C ASN A 317 -0.47 -3.65 -11.64
N ASP A 318 0.36 -3.01 -10.83
CA ASP A 318 0.28 -1.58 -10.58
C ASP A 318 0.59 -0.79 -11.85
N SER A 319 -0.40 -0.03 -12.34
CA SER A 319 -0.30 0.80 -13.55
C SER A 319 0.01 2.27 -13.25
N ILE A 320 0.09 2.64 -11.97
CA ILE A 320 0.37 4.01 -11.50
C ILE A 320 1.84 4.15 -11.12
N ALA A 321 2.30 3.33 -10.16
CA ALA A 321 3.70 3.24 -9.80
C ALA A 321 4.20 1.84 -10.15
N TRP A 322 5.12 1.74 -11.08
CA TRP A 322 5.59 0.42 -11.53
C TRP A 322 6.36 -0.30 -10.42
N HIS A 323 6.01 -1.58 -10.14
CA HIS A 323 6.63 -2.38 -9.08
C HIS A 323 8.17 -2.50 -9.19
N ARG A 324 8.74 -2.18 -10.38
CA ARG A 324 10.20 -2.09 -10.54
C ARG A 324 10.87 -1.07 -9.61
N HIS A 325 10.14 -0.07 -9.12
CA HIS A 325 10.64 0.83 -8.09
C HIS A 325 11.03 0.06 -6.82
N SER A 326 10.16 -0.79 -6.32
CA SER A 326 10.44 -1.59 -5.12
C SER A 326 11.49 -2.67 -5.35
N GLU A 327 11.56 -3.27 -6.55
CA GLU A 327 12.61 -4.23 -6.89
C GLU A 327 13.99 -3.57 -6.93
N ARG A 328 14.11 -2.40 -7.56
CA ARG A 328 15.37 -1.64 -7.62
C ARG A 328 15.84 -1.21 -6.22
N LEU A 329 14.91 -0.71 -5.39
CA LEU A 329 15.24 -0.34 -4.02
C LEU A 329 15.64 -1.56 -3.18
N ALA A 330 14.94 -2.69 -3.32
CA ALA A 330 15.30 -3.93 -2.63
C ALA A 330 16.72 -4.41 -3.01
N GLY A 331 17.08 -4.33 -4.29
CA GLY A 331 18.45 -4.59 -4.72
C GLY A 331 19.47 -3.68 -4.04
N ARG A 332 19.20 -2.38 -3.98
CA ARG A 332 20.08 -1.42 -3.30
C ARG A 332 20.19 -1.67 -1.80
N LEU A 333 19.08 -2.03 -1.13
CA LEU A 333 19.08 -2.40 0.29
C LEU A 333 19.90 -3.69 0.53
N ALA A 334 19.80 -4.66 -0.39
CA ALA A 334 20.61 -5.89 -0.33
C ALA A 334 22.11 -5.60 -0.47
N ASP A 335 22.49 -4.75 -1.43
CA ASP A 335 23.88 -4.35 -1.66
C ASP A 335 24.52 -3.69 -0.42
N GLU A 336 23.72 -2.94 0.35
CA GLU A 336 24.15 -2.29 1.58
C GLU A 336 23.95 -3.14 2.85
N GLY A 337 23.46 -4.37 2.72
CA GLY A 337 23.21 -5.28 3.86
C GLY A 337 22.09 -4.85 4.79
N VAL A 338 21.19 -3.95 4.35
CA VAL A 338 20.05 -3.47 5.16
C VAL A 338 18.99 -4.55 5.27
N PRO A 339 18.48 -4.88 6.47
CA PRO A 339 17.37 -5.81 6.64
C PRO A 339 16.13 -5.34 5.88
N HIS A 340 15.62 -6.15 4.95
CA HIS A 340 14.47 -5.77 4.15
C HIS A 340 13.67 -6.98 3.65
N LEU A 341 12.42 -6.71 3.27
CA LEU A 341 11.61 -7.64 2.49
C LEU A 341 10.85 -6.85 1.41
N ASN A 342 10.94 -7.30 0.17
CA ASN A 342 10.06 -6.87 -0.91
C ASN A 342 8.98 -7.93 -1.14
N LEU A 343 7.73 -7.62 -0.75
CA LEU A 343 6.57 -8.47 -0.95
C LEU A 343 5.82 -8.04 -2.21
N LEU A 344 6.09 -8.71 -3.31
CA LEU A 344 5.37 -8.53 -4.56
C LEU A 344 4.07 -9.33 -4.55
N LEU A 345 2.97 -8.68 -4.92
CA LEU A 345 1.62 -9.23 -4.97
C LEU A 345 1.19 -9.35 -6.44
N PRO A 346 1.20 -10.57 -7.04
CA PRO A 346 1.11 -10.75 -8.50
C PRO A 346 -0.17 -10.23 -9.17
N TRP A 347 -1.27 -10.14 -8.42
CA TRP A 347 -2.57 -9.67 -8.92
C TRP A 347 -2.86 -8.23 -8.56
N ALA A 348 -2.18 -7.70 -7.51
CA ALA A 348 -2.56 -6.43 -6.90
C ALA A 348 -2.16 -5.26 -7.79
N THR A 349 -2.97 -4.22 -7.72
CA THR A 349 -2.72 -2.92 -8.34
C THR A 349 -2.45 -1.86 -7.26
N HIS A 350 -2.41 -0.59 -7.66
CA HIS A 350 -2.25 0.54 -6.74
C HIS A 350 -3.36 0.60 -5.68
N ALA A 351 -3.07 1.03 -4.46
CA ALA A 351 -4.00 1.17 -3.33
C ALA A 351 -4.67 -0.16 -2.88
N PHE A 352 -4.03 -1.30 -3.04
CA PHE A 352 -4.57 -2.60 -2.66
C PHE A 352 -4.93 -2.70 -1.16
N ASP A 353 -4.39 -1.86 -0.31
CA ASP A 353 -4.72 -1.76 1.12
C ASP A 353 -6.06 -1.05 1.40
N PHE A 354 -6.79 -0.65 0.35
CA PHE A 354 -8.18 -0.17 0.45
C PHE A 354 -9.10 -1.23 1.09
N ASN A 355 -8.90 -2.51 0.75
CA ASN A 355 -9.64 -3.62 1.33
C ASN A 355 -8.72 -4.47 2.24
N LEU A 356 -8.70 -4.18 3.53
CA LEU A 356 -7.87 -4.91 4.49
C LEU A 356 -8.24 -6.38 4.66
N ARG A 357 -9.43 -6.79 4.23
CA ARG A 357 -9.89 -8.19 4.25
C ARG A 357 -9.75 -8.88 2.89
N GLY A 358 -9.41 -8.12 1.85
CA GLY A 358 -9.10 -8.62 0.53
C GLY A 358 -7.82 -9.47 0.49
N PRO A 359 -7.54 -10.10 -0.64
CA PRO A 359 -6.38 -10.97 -0.80
C PRO A 359 -5.05 -10.27 -0.46
N ALA A 360 -4.83 -9.05 -0.94
CA ALA A 360 -3.62 -8.28 -0.64
C ALA A 360 -3.65 -7.69 0.78
N GLY A 361 -4.82 -7.22 1.23
CA GLY A 361 -5.00 -6.63 2.55
C GLY A 361 -4.66 -7.58 3.70
N GLN A 362 -5.03 -8.85 3.61
CA GLN A 362 -4.71 -9.86 4.63
C GLN A 362 -3.19 -10.09 4.73
N LEU A 363 -2.50 -10.28 3.60
CA LEU A 363 -1.05 -10.45 3.57
C LEU A 363 -0.32 -9.20 4.07
N THR A 364 -0.84 -8.01 3.74
CA THR A 364 -0.32 -6.72 4.22
C THR A 364 -0.40 -6.63 5.74
N ARG A 365 -1.58 -6.90 6.32
CA ARG A 365 -1.76 -6.89 7.78
C ARG A 365 -0.82 -7.86 8.48
N TYR A 366 -0.69 -9.09 7.97
CA TYR A 366 0.22 -10.08 8.54
C TYR A 366 1.69 -9.63 8.47
N ALA A 367 2.12 -9.10 7.33
CA ALA A 367 3.47 -8.60 7.16
C ALA A 367 3.76 -7.41 8.09
N LEU A 368 2.78 -6.51 8.27
CA LEU A 368 2.88 -5.37 9.18
C LEU A 368 2.96 -5.82 10.63
N ASP A 369 2.13 -6.75 11.08
CA ASP A 369 2.19 -7.30 12.46
C ASP A 369 3.58 -7.86 12.77
N TRP A 370 4.10 -8.70 11.87
CA TRP A 370 5.43 -9.28 12.02
C TRP A 370 6.52 -8.19 12.07
N TYR A 371 6.52 -7.34 11.05
CA TYR A 371 7.54 -6.30 10.90
C TYR A 371 7.55 -5.34 12.08
N LEU A 372 6.39 -4.77 12.42
CA LEU A 372 6.27 -3.81 13.51
C LEU A 372 6.68 -4.43 14.85
N ALA A 373 6.25 -5.65 15.14
CA ALA A 373 6.64 -6.35 16.36
C ALA A 373 8.16 -6.52 16.47
N ARG A 374 8.85 -6.75 15.34
CA ARG A 374 10.32 -6.93 15.31
C ARG A 374 11.08 -5.61 15.43
N VAL A 375 10.71 -4.60 14.65
CA VAL A 375 11.47 -3.34 14.64
C VAL A 375 11.18 -2.46 15.84
N THR A 376 10.03 -2.63 16.50
CA THR A 376 9.67 -1.89 17.72
C THR A 376 9.86 -2.70 19.01
N ALA A 377 10.32 -3.93 18.93
CA ALA A 377 10.77 -4.64 20.13
C ALA A 377 11.78 -3.77 20.87
N GLY A 378 11.67 -3.68 22.19
CA GLY A 378 12.69 -3.00 23.01
C GLY A 378 14.06 -3.58 22.64
N GLY A 379 15.07 -2.71 22.54
CA GLY A 379 16.44 -3.16 22.32
C GLY A 379 16.86 -4.18 23.36
N PRO A 380 17.94 -4.94 23.09
CA PRO A 380 18.44 -5.94 23.98
C PRO A 380 18.68 -5.41 25.37
#